data_5b4593f79c3ddbe238c94e3b077fa464
#
_entry.id   5b4593f79c3ddbe238c94e3b077fa464
#
_cell.length_a   1.000
_cell.length_b   1.000
_cell.length_c   1.000
_cell.angle_alpha   90.00
_cell.angle_beta   90.00
_cell.angle_gamma   90.00
#
_symmetry.space_group_name_H-M   'P 1'
#
loop_
_entity.id
_entity.type
_entity.pdbx_description
1 polymer ?
#
loop_
_entity_poly.entity_id
_entity_poly.type
_entity_poly.pdbx_seq_one_letter_code
_entity_poly.pdbx_strand_id
1 'polypeptide(L)'
;MRSRQESLTVVCSNHERTPKVQTATAYLETLNPEQRRAVEHGPAGGLAAPPLLVIAGAGSGKTNTLAHRVAHLIVQGADPRRILLMTSSRRAASEMTKRVERIARKVLGNNAGIMTDALTWAGTYHGIGARLLREYAEQIGLDPAFTIHDREDSADLMNLVRHEKGFSKTESRFPTKGTCLSIYSRCVNAEMPIEQVIGTSYPWCAGWAAELKELFAAYVEAKQKQNVLDYDDLLLYWAQMVGDAGLADDMGSRFGHVLVDEYQDTNRLQSPRPKSRRNDACFMSP
;
A
#
# COMPACT_ATOMS: atom_id res chain seq x y z
N MET A 1 18.61 -83.89 23.26
CA MET A 1 17.94 -82.95 22.35
C MET A 1 18.14 -81.52 22.83
N ARG A 2 19.06 -80.76 22.17
CA ARG A 2 19.35 -79.43 22.52
C ARG A 2 18.79 -78.51 21.39
N SER A 3 17.80 -77.69 21.72
CA SER A 3 17.22 -76.71 20.84
C SER A 3 18.16 -75.50 20.72
N ARG A 4 18.58 -75.15 19.49
CA ARG A 4 19.31 -73.95 19.15
C ARG A 4 18.32 -72.81 19.17
N GLN A 5 18.59 -71.76 19.98
CA GLN A 5 18.01 -70.41 19.85
C GLN A 5 18.84 -69.65 18.86
N GLU A 6 18.24 -69.30 17.75
CA GLU A 6 18.79 -68.32 16.80
C GLU A 6 18.44 -66.90 17.25
N SER A 7 19.46 -66.14 17.59
CA SER A 7 19.33 -64.72 17.94
C SER A 7 19.27 -63.91 16.67
N LEU A 8 18.13 -63.25 16.42
CA LEU A 8 17.97 -62.24 15.38
C LEU A 8 18.66 -60.94 15.84
N THR A 9 19.80 -60.59 15.21
CA THR A 9 20.46 -59.31 15.40
C THR A 9 19.81 -58.30 14.44
N VAL A 10 18.96 -57.37 14.97
CA VAL A 10 18.45 -56.24 14.22
C VAL A 10 19.54 -55.19 14.15
N VAL A 11 20.12 -54.99 12.97
CA VAL A 11 21.01 -53.88 12.68
C VAL A 11 20.17 -52.63 12.41
N CYS A 12 20.01 -51.75 13.41
CA CYS A 12 19.49 -50.40 13.20
C CYS A 12 20.56 -49.60 12.49
N SER A 13 20.40 -49.39 11.19
CA SER A 13 21.14 -48.37 10.47
C SER A 13 20.69 -46.98 10.95
N ASN A 14 21.49 -46.35 11.80
CA ASN A 14 21.37 -44.94 12.12
C ASN A 14 21.61 -44.13 10.87
N HIS A 15 20.55 -43.75 10.14
CA HIS A 15 20.57 -42.61 9.26
C HIS A 15 20.46 -41.37 10.13
N GLU A 16 21.60 -40.80 10.46
CA GLU A 16 21.67 -39.43 11.00
C GLU A 16 21.08 -38.48 9.97
N ARG A 17 19.79 -38.14 10.17
CA ARG A 17 19.20 -36.96 9.57
C ARG A 17 19.75 -35.77 10.31
N THR A 18 20.88 -35.25 9.88
CA THR A 18 21.33 -33.91 10.25
C THR A 18 20.28 -32.88 9.83
N PRO A 19 19.87 -31.96 10.69
CA PRO A 19 18.64 -31.23 10.52
C PRO A 19 18.76 -30.08 9.52
N LYS A 20 17.70 -29.88 8.78
CA LYS A 20 17.41 -28.76 7.86
C LYS A 20 17.48 -27.34 8.48
N VAL A 21 18.08 -27.15 9.65
CA VAL A 21 18.16 -25.86 10.35
C VAL A 21 19.12 -24.88 9.67
N GLN A 22 20.17 -25.37 9.02
CA GLN A 22 21.16 -24.50 8.33
C GLN A 22 20.62 -23.86 7.03
N THR A 23 19.61 -24.44 6.39
CA THR A 23 19.00 -23.88 5.18
C THR A 23 17.94 -22.83 5.45
N ALA A 24 17.36 -22.81 6.65
CA ALA A 24 16.25 -21.92 7.00
C ALA A 24 16.61 -20.43 7.10
N THR A 25 17.90 -20.08 7.26
CA THR A 25 18.39 -18.69 7.40
C THR A 25 19.28 -18.23 6.24
N ALA A 26 19.59 -19.09 5.27
CA ALA A 26 20.52 -18.79 4.18
C ALA A 26 20.13 -17.53 3.36
N TYR A 27 18.84 -17.20 3.29
CA TYR A 27 18.38 -15.98 2.61
C TYR A 27 18.73 -14.69 3.36
N LEU A 28 19.05 -14.76 4.65
CA LEU A 28 19.44 -13.61 5.48
C LEU A 28 20.95 -13.30 5.40
N GLU A 29 21.75 -14.24 4.92
CA GLU A 29 23.23 -14.10 4.88
C GLU A 29 23.70 -13.02 3.89
N THR A 30 22.87 -12.65 2.92
CA THR A 30 23.17 -11.60 1.94
C THR A 30 22.89 -10.18 2.46
N LEU A 31 22.34 -10.07 3.66
CA LEU A 31 21.97 -8.81 4.29
C LEU A 31 23.09 -8.32 5.21
N ASN A 32 23.31 -7.01 5.25
CA ASN A 32 24.14 -6.41 6.28
C ASN A 32 23.43 -6.42 7.65
N PRO A 33 24.13 -6.15 8.78
CA PRO A 33 23.54 -6.24 10.11
C PRO A 33 22.32 -5.35 10.32
N GLU A 34 22.30 -4.14 9.75
CA GLU A 34 21.18 -3.19 9.86
C GLU A 34 19.96 -3.68 9.06
N GLN A 35 20.17 -4.13 7.84
CA GLN A 35 19.12 -4.73 7.02
C GLN A 35 18.54 -5.97 7.69
N ARG A 36 19.40 -6.82 8.25
CA ARG A 36 18.97 -8.03 8.95
C ARG A 36 18.12 -7.69 10.17
N ARG A 37 18.51 -6.70 10.99
CA ARG A 37 17.67 -6.23 12.11
C ARG A 37 16.31 -5.73 11.65
N ALA A 38 16.22 -5.02 10.52
CA ALA A 38 14.95 -4.57 9.97
C ALA A 38 14.09 -5.74 9.46
N VAL A 39 14.70 -6.75 8.87
CA VAL A 39 14.01 -7.95 8.39
C VAL A 39 13.49 -8.82 9.53
N GLU A 40 14.25 -8.97 10.61
CA GLU A 40 13.91 -9.78 11.79
C GLU A 40 13.13 -8.99 12.86
N HIS A 41 12.73 -7.71 12.58
CA HIS A 41 12.03 -6.87 13.54
C HIS A 41 10.76 -7.52 14.07
N GLY A 42 10.58 -7.48 15.38
CA GLY A 42 9.43 -8.01 16.09
C GLY A 42 9.72 -9.30 16.87
N PRO A 43 8.89 -9.63 17.86
CA PRO A 43 9.06 -10.84 18.64
C PRO A 43 8.78 -12.08 17.80
N ALA A 44 9.57 -13.13 18.03
CA ALA A 44 9.29 -14.45 17.50
C ALA A 44 7.92 -14.93 18.02
N GLY A 45 7.03 -15.37 17.12
CA GLY A 45 5.74 -15.95 17.51
C GLY A 45 4.51 -15.06 17.26
N GLY A 46 4.63 -13.98 16.48
CA GLY A 46 3.47 -13.26 15.94
C GLY A 46 2.74 -12.33 16.92
N LEU A 47 3.37 -11.95 18.01
CA LEU A 47 2.91 -10.81 18.82
C LEU A 47 3.12 -9.53 18.04
N ALA A 48 2.17 -8.58 18.13
CA ALA A 48 2.26 -7.29 17.45
C ALA A 48 3.56 -6.56 17.83
N ALA A 49 4.43 -6.33 16.86
CA ALA A 49 5.62 -5.51 17.04
C ALA A 49 5.26 -4.02 16.94
N PRO A 50 6.02 -3.13 17.57
CA PRO A 50 5.85 -1.70 17.35
C PRO A 50 6.14 -1.35 15.87
N PRO A 51 5.53 -0.26 15.35
CA PRO A 51 5.82 0.19 14.00
C PRO A 51 7.33 0.43 13.79
N LEU A 52 7.86 0.01 12.63
CA LEU A 52 9.25 0.20 12.24
C LEU A 52 9.35 1.20 11.09
N LEU A 53 10.09 2.27 11.28
CA LEU A 53 10.50 3.18 10.21
C LEU A 53 11.98 2.92 9.88
N VAL A 54 12.26 2.57 8.61
CA VAL A 54 13.63 2.38 8.11
C VAL A 54 14.02 3.58 7.26
N ILE A 55 15.00 4.35 7.73
CA ILE A 55 15.54 5.51 7.04
C ILE A 55 16.91 5.14 6.47
N ALA A 56 17.08 5.27 5.16
CA ALA A 56 18.34 4.94 4.51
C ALA A 56 18.46 5.64 3.15
N GLY A 57 19.66 6.06 2.77
CA GLY A 57 19.93 6.76 1.52
C GLY A 57 19.61 5.96 0.25
N ALA A 58 19.61 6.63 -0.89
CA ALA A 58 19.43 5.99 -2.19
C ALA A 58 20.52 4.91 -2.40
N GLY A 59 20.14 3.78 -2.99
CA GLY A 59 21.07 2.67 -3.25
C GLY A 59 21.40 1.80 -2.03
N SER A 60 20.93 2.11 -0.83
CA SER A 60 21.17 1.33 0.40
C SER A 60 20.48 -0.06 0.43
N GLY A 61 19.65 -0.36 -0.56
CA GLY A 61 18.92 -1.63 -0.64
C GLY A 61 17.59 -1.67 0.13
N LYS A 62 16.94 -0.52 0.39
CA LYS A 62 15.62 -0.44 1.05
C LYS A 62 14.60 -1.43 0.49
N THR A 63 14.33 -1.35 -0.81
CA THR A 63 13.39 -2.24 -1.51
C THR A 63 13.79 -3.73 -1.38
N ASN A 64 15.10 -4.03 -1.36
CA ASN A 64 15.59 -5.39 -1.12
C ASN A 64 15.33 -5.83 0.33
N THR A 65 15.55 -4.96 1.29
CA THR A 65 15.27 -5.20 2.71
C THR A 65 13.78 -5.46 2.92
N LEU A 66 12.90 -4.67 2.31
CA LEU A 66 11.46 -4.87 2.37
C LEU A 66 11.03 -6.21 1.77
N ALA A 67 11.57 -6.59 0.61
CA ALA A 67 11.31 -7.89 0.00
C ALA A 67 11.77 -9.06 0.90
N HIS A 68 12.93 -8.93 1.56
CA HIS A 68 13.38 -9.91 2.55
C HIS A 68 12.47 -9.95 3.77
N ARG A 69 11.95 -8.81 4.23
CA ARG A 69 10.98 -8.76 5.34
C ARG A 69 9.70 -9.52 4.99
N VAL A 70 9.12 -9.28 3.81
CA VAL A 70 7.93 -10.01 3.34
C VAL A 70 8.21 -11.51 3.25
N ALA A 71 9.33 -11.89 2.63
CA ALA A 71 9.71 -13.30 2.52
C ALA A 71 9.94 -13.94 3.91
N HIS A 72 10.56 -13.20 4.84
CA HIS A 72 10.78 -13.64 6.21
C HIS A 72 9.46 -13.91 6.93
N LEU A 73 8.49 -13.00 6.84
CA LEU A 73 7.16 -13.18 7.43
C LEU A 73 6.48 -14.45 6.91
N ILE A 74 6.52 -14.67 5.59
CA ILE A 74 5.95 -15.86 4.95
C ILE A 74 6.67 -17.14 5.44
N VAL A 75 7.99 -17.13 5.49
CA VAL A 75 8.81 -18.26 5.97
C VAL A 75 8.52 -18.56 7.45
N GLN A 76 8.24 -17.53 8.25
CA GLN A 76 7.85 -17.67 9.65
C GLN A 76 6.38 -18.08 9.85
N GLY A 77 5.63 -18.30 8.77
CA GLY A 77 4.25 -18.82 8.82
C GLY A 77 3.16 -17.74 8.81
N ALA A 78 3.48 -16.49 8.52
CA ALA A 78 2.45 -15.48 8.29
C ALA A 78 1.62 -15.84 7.05
N ASP A 79 0.29 -15.70 7.14
CA ASP A 79 -0.60 -15.89 5.98
C ASP A 79 -0.37 -14.75 4.97
N PRO A 80 0.09 -15.04 3.74
CA PRO A 80 0.34 -14.03 2.73
C PRO A 80 -0.89 -13.18 2.37
N ARG A 81 -2.10 -13.75 2.51
CA ARG A 81 -3.36 -13.05 2.26
C ARG A 81 -3.65 -11.95 3.28
N ARG A 82 -2.96 -11.97 4.40
CA ARG A 82 -3.05 -10.98 5.48
C ARG A 82 -1.86 -10.01 5.50
N ILE A 83 -1.03 -10.02 4.45
CA ILE A 83 0.07 -9.07 4.27
C ILE A 83 -0.38 -8.01 3.27
N LEU A 84 -0.46 -6.75 3.72
CA LEU A 84 -0.70 -5.58 2.89
C LEU A 84 0.66 -4.97 2.49
N LEU A 85 0.97 -4.99 1.19
CA LEU A 85 2.22 -4.46 0.64
C LEU A 85 1.92 -3.32 -0.34
N MET A 86 2.31 -2.11 0.02
CA MET A 86 2.06 -0.91 -0.77
C MET A 86 3.34 -0.30 -1.33
N THR A 87 3.28 0.15 -2.58
CA THR A 87 4.38 0.82 -3.28
C THR A 87 3.86 1.91 -4.22
N SER A 88 4.75 2.74 -4.76
CA SER A 88 4.39 3.88 -5.59
C SER A 88 3.93 3.52 -7.01
N SER A 89 4.33 2.37 -7.58
CA SER A 89 4.01 2.01 -8.97
C SER A 89 3.65 0.53 -9.15
N ARG A 90 2.83 0.24 -10.18
CA ARG A 90 2.46 -1.14 -10.56
C ARG A 90 3.68 -2.00 -10.91
N ARG A 91 4.67 -1.39 -11.57
CA ARG A 91 5.92 -2.07 -11.93
C ARG A 91 6.71 -2.45 -10.67
N ALA A 92 6.83 -1.52 -9.71
CA ALA A 92 7.50 -1.79 -8.44
C ALA A 92 6.80 -2.89 -7.65
N ALA A 93 5.45 -2.89 -7.60
CA ALA A 93 4.67 -3.96 -6.95
C ALA A 93 4.95 -5.33 -7.57
N SER A 94 4.91 -5.46 -8.91
CA SER A 94 5.21 -6.71 -9.61
C SER A 94 6.64 -7.17 -9.40
N GLU A 95 7.62 -6.26 -9.46
CA GLU A 95 9.03 -6.58 -9.21
C GLU A 95 9.26 -7.02 -7.76
N MET A 96 8.60 -6.35 -6.80
CA MET A 96 8.64 -6.70 -5.39
C MET A 96 8.16 -8.14 -5.17
N THR A 97 6.98 -8.50 -5.70
CA THR A 97 6.42 -9.85 -5.58
C THR A 97 7.36 -10.92 -6.16
N LYS A 98 7.92 -10.68 -7.35
CA LYS A 98 8.92 -11.59 -7.96
C LYS A 98 10.19 -11.73 -7.11
N ARG A 99 10.60 -10.64 -6.46
CA ARG A 99 11.77 -10.63 -5.57
C ARG A 99 11.50 -11.43 -4.30
N VAL A 100 10.32 -11.24 -3.69
CA VAL A 100 9.84 -12.02 -2.54
C VAL A 100 9.85 -13.51 -2.86
N GLU A 101 9.27 -13.91 -4.01
CA GLU A 101 9.27 -15.30 -4.46
C GLU A 101 10.69 -15.87 -4.56
N ARG A 102 11.60 -15.14 -5.20
CA ARG A 102 13.00 -15.58 -5.37
C ARG A 102 13.69 -15.79 -4.03
N ILE A 103 13.44 -14.94 -3.05
CA ILE A 103 14.01 -15.04 -1.70
C ILE A 103 13.38 -16.23 -0.98
N ALA A 104 12.05 -16.33 -0.95
CA ALA A 104 11.32 -17.39 -0.27
C ALA A 104 11.63 -18.78 -0.85
N ARG A 105 11.92 -18.86 -2.16
CA ARG A 105 12.26 -20.13 -2.84
C ARG A 105 13.50 -20.81 -2.26
N LYS A 106 14.43 -20.04 -1.68
CA LYS A 106 15.63 -20.61 -1.02
C LYS A 106 15.27 -21.51 0.18
N VAL A 107 14.11 -21.28 0.81
CA VAL A 107 13.65 -22.05 1.98
C VAL A 107 12.47 -22.94 1.64
N LEU A 108 11.47 -22.41 0.92
CA LEU A 108 10.20 -23.06 0.62
C LEU A 108 10.23 -23.91 -0.66
N GLY A 109 11.32 -23.80 -1.45
CA GLY A 109 11.45 -24.51 -2.72
C GLY A 109 10.30 -24.17 -3.68
N ASN A 110 9.65 -25.20 -4.25
CA ASN A 110 8.54 -25.02 -5.20
C ASN A 110 7.27 -24.43 -4.57
N ASN A 111 7.12 -24.49 -3.24
CA ASN A 111 5.97 -23.91 -2.56
C ASN A 111 6.02 -22.37 -2.51
N ALA A 112 7.17 -21.76 -2.80
CA ALA A 112 7.31 -20.30 -2.78
C ALA A 112 6.37 -19.62 -3.76
N GLY A 113 6.18 -20.16 -4.98
CA GLY A 113 5.25 -19.61 -5.97
C GLY A 113 3.82 -19.57 -5.43
N ILE A 114 3.33 -20.66 -4.88
CA ILE A 114 1.98 -20.75 -4.32
C ILE A 114 1.79 -19.72 -3.19
N MET A 115 2.80 -19.56 -2.34
CA MET A 115 2.74 -18.62 -1.22
C MET A 115 2.79 -17.16 -1.70
N THR A 116 3.57 -16.86 -2.74
CA THR A 116 3.61 -15.49 -3.29
C THR A 116 2.41 -15.14 -4.17
N ASP A 117 1.79 -16.10 -4.84
CA ASP A 117 0.51 -15.90 -5.53
C ASP A 117 -0.61 -15.57 -4.55
N ALA A 118 -0.50 -16.00 -3.30
CA ALA A 118 -1.41 -15.63 -2.23
C ALA A 118 -1.20 -14.20 -1.67
N LEU A 119 -0.15 -13.47 -2.08
CA LEU A 119 0.04 -12.03 -1.79
C LEU A 119 -0.94 -11.16 -2.59
N THR A 120 -2.22 -11.37 -2.38
CA THR A 120 -3.29 -10.73 -3.15
C THR A 120 -3.44 -9.23 -2.84
N TRP A 121 -2.83 -8.75 -1.77
CA TRP A 121 -2.85 -7.36 -1.31
C TRP A 121 -1.50 -6.64 -1.51
N ALA A 122 -0.81 -6.98 -2.60
CA ALA A 122 0.36 -6.26 -3.06
C ALA A 122 0.00 -5.34 -4.23
N GLY A 123 0.28 -4.05 -4.12
CA GLY A 123 -0.11 -3.09 -5.17
C GLY A 123 0.28 -1.65 -4.90
N THR A 124 -0.26 -0.75 -5.72
CA THR A 124 -0.12 0.70 -5.50
C THR A 124 -1.14 1.21 -4.48
N TYR A 125 -0.86 2.35 -3.85
CA TYR A 125 -1.82 3.02 -2.96
C TYR A 125 -3.21 3.17 -3.58
N HIS A 126 -3.28 3.71 -4.82
CA HIS A 126 -4.56 3.88 -5.52
C HIS A 126 -5.23 2.54 -5.86
N GLY A 127 -4.46 1.54 -6.28
CA GLY A 127 -5.01 0.21 -6.61
C GLY A 127 -5.57 -0.51 -5.39
N ILE A 128 -4.85 -0.50 -4.29
CA ILE A 128 -5.29 -1.07 -3.01
C ILE A 128 -6.48 -0.26 -2.46
N GLY A 129 -6.38 1.09 -2.50
CA GLY A 129 -7.46 1.98 -2.07
C GLY A 129 -8.75 1.72 -2.83
N ALA A 130 -8.69 1.66 -4.16
CA ALA A 130 -9.85 1.36 -4.98
C ALA A 130 -10.49 0.00 -4.66
N ARG A 131 -9.68 -1.01 -4.39
CA ARG A 131 -10.17 -2.34 -4.01
C ARG A 131 -10.85 -2.32 -2.64
N LEU A 132 -10.23 -1.71 -1.64
CA LEU A 132 -10.81 -1.56 -0.31
C LEU A 132 -12.10 -0.74 -0.36
N LEU A 133 -12.11 0.38 -1.08
CA LEU A 133 -13.31 1.20 -1.24
C LEU A 133 -14.48 0.43 -1.87
N ARG A 134 -14.23 -0.47 -2.82
CA ARG A 134 -15.30 -1.31 -3.37
C ARG A 134 -15.83 -2.31 -2.36
N GLU A 135 -14.95 -2.89 -1.55
CA GLU A 135 -15.34 -3.87 -0.52
C GLU A 135 -16.12 -3.21 0.64
N TYR A 136 -15.84 -1.96 0.95
CA TYR A 136 -16.49 -1.18 2.03
C TYR A 136 -17.49 -0.15 1.52
N ALA A 137 -17.79 -0.12 0.22
CA ALA A 137 -18.57 0.94 -0.43
C ALA A 137 -19.92 1.22 0.26
N GLU A 138 -20.70 0.18 0.52
CA GLU A 138 -22.01 0.32 1.17
C GLU A 138 -21.92 0.93 2.57
N GLN A 139 -20.86 0.64 3.31
CA GLN A 139 -20.64 1.12 4.68
C GLN A 139 -20.28 2.61 4.73
N ILE A 140 -19.71 3.14 3.62
CA ILE A 140 -19.33 4.56 3.50
C ILE A 140 -20.26 5.35 2.58
N GLY A 141 -21.37 4.76 2.16
CA GLY A 141 -22.36 5.41 1.31
C GLY A 141 -21.93 5.60 -0.15
N LEU A 142 -21.00 4.78 -0.66
CA LEU A 142 -20.61 4.73 -2.06
C LEU A 142 -21.33 3.61 -2.81
N ASP A 143 -21.63 3.82 -4.08
CA ASP A 143 -22.01 2.73 -4.99
C ASP A 143 -20.74 1.96 -5.40
N PRO A 144 -20.63 0.64 -5.15
CA PRO A 144 -19.45 -0.16 -5.48
C PRO A 144 -19.15 -0.23 -6.98
N ALA A 145 -20.13 0.09 -7.84
CA ALA A 145 -19.97 0.13 -9.28
C ALA A 145 -19.31 1.42 -9.81
N PHE A 146 -18.72 2.24 -8.92
CA PHE A 146 -18.04 3.46 -9.35
C PHE A 146 -16.93 3.18 -10.37
N THR A 147 -16.81 4.09 -11.35
CA THR A 147 -15.68 4.13 -12.28
C THR A 147 -14.57 5.05 -11.75
N ILE A 148 -13.35 4.83 -12.24
CA ILE A 148 -12.21 5.65 -11.84
C ILE A 148 -11.74 6.43 -13.06
N HIS A 149 -11.80 7.76 -12.95
CA HIS A 149 -11.22 8.65 -13.94
C HIS A 149 -9.71 8.76 -13.75
N ASP A 150 -8.98 8.66 -14.83
CA ASP A 150 -7.57 9.03 -14.83
C ASP A 150 -7.42 10.57 -14.83
N ARG A 151 -6.16 11.04 -14.93
CA ARG A 151 -5.89 12.48 -14.88
C ARG A 151 -6.46 13.24 -16.09
N GLU A 152 -6.53 12.61 -17.26
CA GLU A 152 -7.05 13.23 -18.48
C GLU A 152 -8.56 13.27 -18.44
N ASP A 153 -9.22 12.17 -18.10
CA ASP A 153 -10.68 12.09 -17.90
C ASP A 153 -11.15 13.11 -16.87
N SER A 154 -10.42 13.22 -15.74
CA SER A 154 -10.69 14.18 -14.67
C SER A 154 -10.55 15.64 -15.16
N ALA A 155 -9.54 15.92 -15.98
CA ALA A 155 -9.35 17.23 -16.56
C ALA A 155 -10.43 17.58 -17.60
N ASP A 156 -10.91 16.60 -18.33
CA ASP A 156 -11.98 16.77 -19.31
C ASP A 156 -13.33 17.01 -18.64
N LEU A 157 -13.64 16.28 -17.59
CA LEU A 157 -14.82 16.56 -16.76
C LEU A 157 -14.74 17.96 -16.11
N MET A 158 -13.58 18.35 -15.56
CA MET A 158 -13.34 19.69 -15.03
C MET A 158 -13.57 20.76 -16.12
N ASN A 159 -13.14 20.49 -17.36
CA ASN A 159 -13.34 21.41 -18.48
C ASN A 159 -14.80 21.52 -18.89
N LEU A 160 -15.55 20.40 -18.90
CA LEU A 160 -16.98 20.39 -19.18
C LEU A 160 -17.73 21.28 -18.19
N VAL A 161 -17.51 21.06 -16.90
CA VAL A 161 -18.13 21.87 -15.83
C VAL A 161 -17.72 23.34 -15.93
N ARG A 162 -16.47 23.64 -16.28
CA ARG A 162 -15.99 25.00 -16.52
C ARG A 162 -16.72 25.69 -17.65
N HIS A 163 -17.05 24.97 -18.72
CA HIS A 163 -17.84 25.48 -19.84
C HIS A 163 -19.31 25.72 -19.46
N GLU A 164 -19.92 24.78 -18.74
CA GLU A 164 -21.30 24.87 -18.25
C GLU A 164 -21.50 26.08 -17.32
N LYS A 165 -20.52 26.37 -16.47
CA LYS A 165 -20.50 27.53 -15.58
C LYS A 165 -20.17 28.86 -16.30
N GLY A 166 -19.85 28.82 -17.60
CA GLY A 166 -19.53 30.01 -18.38
C GLY A 166 -18.10 30.56 -18.21
N PHE A 167 -17.27 29.89 -17.40
CA PHE A 167 -15.91 30.36 -17.10
C PHE A 167 -14.93 30.25 -18.28
N SER A 168 -15.33 29.68 -19.38
CA SER A 168 -14.56 29.65 -20.62
C SER A 168 -14.69 30.90 -21.49
N LYS A 169 -15.65 31.77 -21.19
CA LYS A 169 -16.01 32.96 -21.99
C LYS A 169 -15.81 34.27 -21.22
N THR A 170 -14.97 34.28 -20.21
CA THR A 170 -14.68 35.45 -19.38
C THR A 170 -13.79 36.45 -20.13
N GLU A 171 -14.00 37.76 -19.89
CA GLU A 171 -13.17 38.83 -20.46
C GLU A 171 -11.68 38.68 -20.08
N SER A 172 -11.41 38.27 -18.86
CA SER A 172 -10.08 37.88 -18.39
C SER A 172 -9.87 36.38 -18.56
N ARG A 173 -8.66 35.94 -18.85
CA ARG A 173 -8.32 34.54 -19.07
C ARG A 173 -8.44 33.71 -17.80
N PHE A 174 -9.52 32.96 -17.67
CA PHE A 174 -9.71 32.00 -16.60
C PHE A 174 -8.68 30.86 -16.70
N PRO A 175 -8.25 30.25 -15.57
CA PRO A 175 -7.30 29.14 -15.56
C PRO A 175 -7.72 27.96 -16.47
N THR A 176 -6.71 27.30 -17.07
CA THR A 176 -6.95 26.12 -17.94
C THR A 176 -7.45 24.92 -17.13
N LYS A 177 -8.06 23.95 -17.82
CA LYS A 177 -8.54 22.70 -17.20
C LYS A 177 -7.45 22.03 -16.34
N GLY A 178 -6.22 21.96 -16.86
CA GLY A 178 -5.09 21.36 -16.14
C GLY A 178 -4.65 22.16 -14.92
N THR A 179 -4.70 23.50 -14.98
CA THR A 179 -4.42 24.37 -13.82
C THR A 179 -5.51 24.21 -12.76
N CYS A 180 -6.79 24.23 -13.16
CA CYS A 180 -7.91 24.03 -12.24
C CYS A 180 -7.81 22.68 -11.51
N LEU A 181 -7.58 21.59 -12.26
CA LEU A 181 -7.41 20.25 -11.68
C LEU A 181 -6.18 20.19 -10.74
N SER A 182 -5.08 20.87 -11.09
CA SER A 182 -3.88 20.88 -10.25
C SER A 182 -4.09 21.65 -8.95
N ILE A 183 -4.85 22.76 -8.97
CA ILE A 183 -5.23 23.51 -7.77
C ILE A 183 -6.15 22.63 -6.91
N TYR A 184 -7.19 22.03 -7.51
CA TYR A 184 -8.12 21.12 -6.82
C TYR A 184 -7.38 19.99 -6.11
N SER A 185 -6.58 19.23 -6.86
CA SER A 185 -5.78 18.12 -6.35
C SER A 185 -4.89 18.55 -5.18
N ARG A 186 -4.26 19.74 -5.28
CA ARG A 186 -3.42 20.24 -4.20
C ARG A 186 -4.21 20.64 -2.96
N CYS A 187 -5.41 21.22 -3.11
CA CYS A 187 -6.30 21.50 -1.98
C CYS A 187 -6.68 20.21 -1.24
N VAL A 188 -7.08 19.17 -1.99
CA VAL A 188 -7.48 17.88 -1.43
C VAL A 188 -6.30 17.17 -0.75
N ASN A 189 -5.19 16.99 -1.45
CA ASN A 189 -4.03 16.22 -0.95
C ASN A 189 -3.28 16.89 0.19
N ALA A 190 -3.28 18.23 0.25
CA ALA A 190 -2.65 18.97 1.34
C ALA A 190 -3.62 19.30 2.50
N GLU A 191 -4.92 19.03 2.31
CA GLU A 191 -5.99 19.45 3.25
C GLU A 191 -5.92 20.95 3.55
N MET A 192 -5.75 21.76 2.49
CA MET A 192 -5.52 23.21 2.59
C MET A 192 -6.65 24.00 1.93
N PRO A 193 -7.07 25.14 2.51
CA PRO A 193 -7.99 26.06 1.88
C PRO A 193 -7.47 26.55 0.53
N ILE A 194 -8.38 26.78 -0.42
CA ILE A 194 -8.02 27.21 -1.78
C ILE A 194 -7.24 28.53 -1.79
N GLU A 195 -7.55 29.47 -0.90
CA GLU A 195 -6.88 30.75 -0.80
C GLU A 195 -5.39 30.57 -0.47
N GLN A 196 -5.09 29.63 0.43
CA GLN A 196 -3.72 29.32 0.81
C GLN A 196 -2.96 28.64 -0.33
N VAL A 197 -3.61 27.72 -1.04
CA VAL A 197 -3.01 27.04 -2.20
C VAL A 197 -2.73 28.03 -3.32
N ILE A 198 -3.70 28.90 -3.63
CA ILE A 198 -3.54 29.95 -4.64
C ILE A 198 -2.42 30.90 -4.23
N GLY A 199 -2.47 31.45 -3.02
CA GLY A 199 -1.47 32.41 -2.54
C GLY A 199 -0.03 31.90 -2.56
N THR A 200 0.17 30.61 -2.28
CA THR A 200 1.51 30.00 -2.24
C THR A 200 2.00 29.50 -3.58
N SER A 201 1.12 28.96 -4.43
CA SER A 201 1.53 28.17 -5.60
C SER A 201 0.98 28.66 -6.93
N TYR A 202 -0.10 29.44 -6.90
CA TYR A 202 -0.78 29.94 -8.09
C TYR A 202 -1.19 31.42 -7.93
N PRO A 203 -0.28 32.36 -7.53
CA PRO A 203 -0.64 33.74 -7.20
C PRO A 203 -1.34 34.46 -8.34
N TRP A 204 -1.07 34.09 -9.60
CA TRP A 204 -1.76 34.62 -10.79
C TRP A 204 -3.24 34.25 -10.88
N CYS A 205 -3.70 33.26 -10.07
CA CYS A 205 -5.10 32.87 -9.98
C CYS A 205 -5.84 33.56 -8.83
N ALA A 206 -5.21 34.46 -8.08
CA ALA A 206 -5.78 35.06 -6.87
C ALA A 206 -7.13 35.77 -7.11
N GLY A 207 -7.32 36.37 -8.27
CA GLY A 207 -8.57 37.03 -8.66
C GLY A 207 -9.72 36.07 -8.96
N TRP A 208 -9.46 34.76 -9.00
CA TRP A 208 -10.44 33.73 -9.38
C TRP A 208 -10.81 32.77 -8.22
N ALA A 209 -10.49 33.12 -6.99
CA ALA A 209 -10.67 32.24 -5.85
C ALA A 209 -12.15 31.84 -5.62
N ALA A 210 -13.08 32.76 -5.82
CA ALA A 210 -14.52 32.51 -5.67
C ALA A 210 -15.07 31.60 -6.77
N GLU A 211 -14.72 31.89 -8.02
CA GLU A 211 -15.14 31.12 -9.20
C GLU A 211 -14.51 29.71 -9.20
N LEU A 212 -13.27 29.57 -8.73
CA LEU A 212 -12.64 28.27 -8.56
C LEU A 212 -13.33 27.44 -7.47
N LYS A 213 -13.78 28.04 -6.37
CA LYS A 213 -14.61 27.35 -5.37
C LYS A 213 -15.91 26.84 -5.97
N GLU A 214 -16.59 27.69 -6.73
CA GLU A 214 -17.84 27.31 -7.40
C GLU A 214 -17.59 26.17 -8.42
N LEU A 215 -16.52 26.28 -9.22
CA LEU A 215 -16.11 25.25 -10.17
C LEU A 215 -15.85 23.91 -9.46
N PHE A 216 -15.11 23.92 -8.36
CA PHE A 216 -14.76 22.69 -7.63
C PHE A 216 -15.98 22.06 -6.96
N ALA A 217 -16.90 22.85 -6.42
CA ALA A 217 -18.16 22.32 -5.92
C ALA A 217 -18.98 21.62 -7.01
N ALA A 218 -19.12 22.28 -8.18
CA ALA A 218 -19.81 21.70 -9.33
C ALA A 218 -19.10 20.46 -9.92
N TYR A 219 -17.76 20.44 -9.90
CA TYR A 219 -16.97 19.27 -10.30
C TYR A 219 -17.24 18.06 -9.39
N VAL A 220 -17.28 18.25 -8.07
CA VAL A 220 -17.61 17.20 -7.11
C VAL A 220 -19.02 16.68 -7.35
N GLU A 221 -20.00 17.59 -7.54
CA GLU A 221 -21.40 17.22 -7.85
C GLU A 221 -21.49 16.42 -9.15
N ALA A 222 -20.78 16.82 -10.21
CA ALA A 222 -20.74 16.10 -11.47
C ALA A 222 -20.15 14.69 -11.33
N LYS A 223 -19.08 14.52 -10.54
CA LYS A 223 -18.52 13.18 -10.23
C LYS A 223 -19.53 12.30 -9.50
N GLN A 224 -20.19 12.83 -8.46
CA GLN A 224 -21.19 12.08 -7.69
C GLN A 224 -22.37 11.65 -8.59
N LYS A 225 -22.88 12.55 -9.43
CA LYS A 225 -23.99 12.27 -10.35
C LYS A 225 -23.67 11.18 -11.36
N GLN A 226 -22.40 11.07 -11.78
CA GLN A 226 -21.93 10.07 -12.74
C GLN A 226 -21.40 8.80 -12.07
N ASN A 227 -21.41 8.71 -10.76
CA ASN A 227 -20.77 7.65 -9.97
C ASN A 227 -19.30 7.42 -10.39
N VAL A 228 -18.53 8.50 -10.37
CA VAL A 228 -17.13 8.53 -10.77
C VAL A 228 -16.28 9.02 -9.63
N LEU A 229 -15.12 8.40 -9.41
CA LEU A 229 -14.07 8.85 -8.51
C LEU A 229 -12.81 9.17 -9.30
N ASP A 230 -12.11 10.24 -8.93
CA ASP A 230 -10.74 10.46 -9.38
C ASP A 230 -9.71 9.89 -8.40
N TYR A 231 -8.43 10.00 -8.70
CA TYR A 231 -7.37 9.49 -7.83
C TYR A 231 -7.32 10.20 -6.47
N ASP A 232 -7.70 11.48 -6.41
CA ASP A 232 -7.75 12.24 -5.16
C ASP A 232 -8.91 11.75 -4.27
N ASP A 233 -10.05 11.44 -4.86
CA ASP A 233 -11.20 10.87 -4.16
C ASP A 233 -10.85 9.50 -3.54
N LEU A 234 -10.14 8.64 -4.26
CA LEU A 234 -9.73 7.33 -3.72
C LEU A 234 -8.94 7.49 -2.43
N LEU A 235 -8.04 8.47 -2.36
CA LEU A 235 -7.25 8.73 -1.16
C LEU A 235 -8.06 9.41 -0.06
N LEU A 236 -8.94 10.35 -0.44
CA LEU A 236 -9.81 11.05 0.50
C LEU A 236 -10.77 10.09 1.22
N TYR A 237 -11.48 9.25 0.46
CA TYR A 237 -12.39 8.26 1.04
C TYR A 237 -11.65 7.20 1.85
N TRP A 238 -10.45 6.80 1.41
CA TRP A 238 -9.59 5.93 2.24
C TRP A 238 -9.25 6.59 3.57
N ALA A 239 -8.78 7.84 3.55
CA ALA A 239 -8.42 8.55 4.78
C ALA A 239 -9.62 8.70 5.73
N GLN A 240 -10.83 8.95 5.19
CA GLN A 240 -12.07 9.00 5.96
C GLN A 240 -12.41 7.62 6.56
N MET A 241 -12.34 6.56 5.77
CA MET A 241 -12.61 5.18 6.19
C MET A 241 -11.66 4.73 7.31
N VAL A 242 -10.36 5.01 7.19
CA VAL A 242 -9.38 4.75 8.25
C VAL A 242 -9.56 5.66 9.46
N GLY A 243 -10.19 6.82 9.28
CA GLY A 243 -10.56 7.75 10.35
C GLY A 243 -11.74 7.27 11.21
N ASP A 244 -12.62 6.45 10.67
CA ASP A 244 -13.71 5.81 11.42
C ASP A 244 -13.17 4.65 12.26
N ALA A 245 -13.48 4.63 13.56
CA ALA A 245 -12.90 3.65 14.48
C ALA A 245 -13.37 2.21 14.19
N GLY A 246 -14.64 2.04 13.78
CA GLY A 246 -15.20 0.72 13.49
C GLY A 246 -14.60 0.12 12.22
N LEU A 247 -14.54 0.92 11.16
CA LEU A 247 -13.94 0.49 9.88
C LEU A 247 -12.43 0.27 10.01
N ALA A 248 -11.74 1.11 10.79
CA ALA A 248 -10.31 0.96 11.05
C ALA A 248 -10.00 -0.33 11.81
N ASP A 249 -10.83 -0.72 12.79
CA ASP A 249 -10.68 -1.97 13.53
C ASP A 249 -10.98 -3.18 12.65
N ASP A 250 -12.01 -3.14 11.81
CA ASP A 250 -12.33 -4.21 10.88
C ASP A 250 -11.20 -4.43 9.86
N MET A 251 -10.76 -3.36 9.20
CA MET A 251 -9.58 -3.41 8.30
C MET A 251 -8.32 -3.88 9.02
N GLY A 252 -8.09 -3.38 10.25
CA GLY A 252 -6.95 -3.76 11.07
C GLY A 252 -6.96 -5.25 11.43
N SER A 253 -8.13 -5.84 11.66
CA SER A 253 -8.26 -7.28 11.92
C SER A 253 -7.93 -8.14 10.70
N ARG A 254 -8.09 -7.58 9.51
CA ARG A 254 -7.88 -8.23 8.23
C ARG A 254 -6.40 -8.40 7.88
N PHE A 255 -5.59 -7.40 8.20
CA PHE A 255 -4.17 -7.42 7.89
C PHE A 255 -3.33 -7.65 9.15
N GLY A 256 -2.55 -8.73 9.16
CA GLY A 256 -1.56 -8.99 10.22
C GLY A 256 -0.32 -8.09 10.09
N HIS A 257 0.05 -7.77 8.85
CA HIS A 257 1.23 -6.97 8.54
C HIS A 257 0.92 -5.94 7.45
N VAL A 258 1.39 -4.70 7.66
CA VAL A 258 1.30 -3.60 6.69
C VAL A 258 2.71 -3.13 6.37
N LEU A 259 3.10 -3.24 5.11
CA LEU A 259 4.44 -2.89 4.63
C LEU A 259 4.32 -1.84 3.52
N VAL A 260 5.11 -0.78 3.64
CA VAL A 260 5.06 0.37 2.76
C VAL A 260 6.45 0.69 2.23
N ASP A 261 6.61 0.67 0.90
CA ASP A 261 7.81 1.16 0.22
C ASP A 261 7.65 2.62 -0.18
N GLU A 262 8.76 3.36 -0.25
CA GLU A 262 8.79 4.79 -0.63
C GLU A 262 7.84 5.66 0.24
N TYR A 263 7.87 5.45 1.56
CA TYR A 263 6.99 6.15 2.50
C TYR A 263 7.13 7.69 2.46
N GLN A 264 8.29 8.21 2.08
CA GLN A 264 8.53 9.64 1.92
C GLN A 264 7.71 10.29 0.78
N ASP A 265 7.31 9.50 -0.21
CA ASP A 265 6.50 9.97 -1.34
C ASP A 265 5.01 10.00 -0.99
N THR A 266 4.64 9.59 0.23
CA THR A 266 3.26 9.62 0.69
C THR A 266 2.83 11.04 1.06
N ASN A 267 1.62 11.42 0.66
CA ASN A 267 0.97 12.63 1.13
C ASN A 267 0.24 12.39 2.47
N ARG A 268 -0.40 13.44 3.03
CA ARG A 268 -1.12 13.33 4.29
C ARG A 268 -2.26 12.32 4.25
N LEU A 269 -2.95 12.18 3.12
CA LEU A 269 -4.04 11.23 2.94
C LEU A 269 -3.55 9.78 2.82
N GLN A 270 -2.35 9.58 2.27
CA GLN A 270 -1.74 8.25 2.12
C GLN A 270 -1.06 7.75 3.39
N SER A 271 -0.69 8.66 4.29
CA SER A 271 -0.04 8.29 5.53
C SER A 271 -1.05 7.58 6.45
N PRO A 272 -0.95 6.27 6.65
CA PRO A 272 -1.82 5.60 7.60
C PRO A 272 -1.56 6.19 8.99
N ARG A 273 -2.59 6.77 9.58
CA ARG A 273 -2.58 7.13 11.00
C ARG A 273 -3.07 5.91 11.78
N PRO A 274 -2.18 4.99 12.21
CA PRO A 274 -2.62 3.79 12.91
C PRO A 274 -3.21 4.19 14.26
N LYS A 275 -4.52 4.28 14.33
CA LYS A 275 -5.24 4.36 15.61
C LYS A 275 -5.34 3.00 16.29
N SER A 276 -5.10 1.92 15.54
CA SER A 276 -5.16 0.54 16.03
C SER A 276 -3.75 0.05 16.43
N ARG A 277 -3.63 -0.45 17.67
CA ARG A 277 -2.36 -0.95 18.26
C ARG A 277 -2.03 -2.39 17.84
N ARG A 278 -2.71 -2.97 16.83
CA ARG A 278 -2.65 -4.41 16.57
C ARG A 278 -1.82 -4.85 15.37
N ASN A 279 -1.33 -3.93 14.55
CA ASN A 279 -0.65 -4.29 13.29
C ASN A 279 0.83 -3.95 13.33
N ASP A 280 1.67 -4.91 12.91
CA ASP A 280 3.06 -4.68 12.58
C ASP A 280 3.13 -3.82 11.32
N ALA A 281 3.45 -2.54 11.46
CA ALA A 281 3.66 -1.66 10.34
C ALA A 281 5.17 -1.45 10.12
N CYS A 282 5.63 -1.64 8.89
CA CYS A 282 7.00 -1.39 8.48
C CYS A 282 7.00 -0.35 7.34
N PHE A 283 7.65 0.78 7.58
CA PHE A 283 7.74 1.88 6.62
C PHE A 283 9.19 2.04 6.16
N MET A 284 9.38 2.22 4.85
CA MET A 284 10.68 2.48 4.24
C MET A 284 10.75 3.92 3.72
N SER A 285 11.70 4.68 4.23
CA SER A 285 11.94 6.09 3.84
C SER A 285 13.43 6.33 3.55
N PRO A 286 13.81 7.29 2.71
CA PRO A 286 15.20 7.68 2.50
C PRO A 286 15.84 8.32 3.70
#